data_e8d1fdb0d202d18a60fde4b83cf16097
#
_entry.id   e8d1fdb0d202d18a60fde4b83cf16097
#
_cell.length_a   1.000
_cell.length_b   1.000
_cell.length_c   1.000
_cell.angle_alpha   90.00
_cell.angle_beta   90.00
_cell.angle_gamma   90.00
#
_symmetry.space_group_name_H-M   'P 1'
#
loop_
_entity.id
_entity.type
_entity.pdbx_description
1 polymer ?
#
loop_
_entity_poly.entity_id
_entity_poly.type
_entity_poly.pdbx_seq_one_letter_code
_entity_poly.pdbx_strand_id
1 'polypeptide(L)'
;MACVLRVAPDQERFVGTVAGALRDAEEIPEGKPWHRAIYADDQPVGFVMISWNVTPDPPRIFGPWFLWKLLVDERHQRRGYGRQAVALVADIACANGAAALLTSFAQGNGGPEPFYRRLGFEPTGETDENGEIVVALDLNGRNQSSSR
;
A
#
# COMPACT_ATOMS: atom_id res chain seq x y z
N MET A 1 10.38 -6.14 13.75
CA MET A 1 8.95 -6.38 13.47
C MET A 1 8.19 -5.09 13.60
N ALA A 2 7.40 -4.77 12.57
CA ALA A 2 6.64 -3.53 12.59
C ALA A 2 5.66 -3.44 13.77
N CYS A 3 5.06 -4.55 14.16
CA CYS A 3 4.07 -4.55 15.24
C CYS A 3 4.66 -4.38 16.63
N VAL A 4 5.99 -4.34 16.78
CA VAL A 4 6.63 -4.12 18.07
C VAL A 4 7.21 -2.71 18.22
N LEU A 5 6.80 -1.79 17.35
CA LEU A 5 7.24 -0.41 17.45
C LEU A 5 6.83 0.21 18.79
N ARG A 6 7.77 0.90 19.42
CA ARG A 6 7.53 1.63 20.65
C ARG A 6 7.27 3.08 20.30
N VAL A 7 6.12 3.60 20.68
CA VAL A 7 5.68 4.92 20.26
C VAL A 7 5.06 5.68 21.42
N ALA A 8 4.97 6.99 21.26
CA ALA A 8 4.26 7.84 22.20
C ALA A 8 2.76 7.48 22.20
N PRO A 9 2.00 7.88 23.24
CA PRO A 9 0.59 7.49 23.34
C PRO A 9 -0.23 7.82 22.08
N ASP A 10 0.07 8.92 21.42
CA ASP A 10 -0.62 9.31 20.19
C ASP A 10 -0.26 8.39 19.01
N GLN A 11 0.76 7.57 19.16
CA GLN A 11 1.21 6.64 18.13
C GLN A 11 0.82 5.20 18.41
N GLU A 12 0.18 4.94 19.54
CA GLU A 12 -0.33 3.59 19.81
C GLU A 12 -1.33 3.16 18.75
N ARG A 13 -2.04 4.10 18.15
CA ARG A 13 -2.95 3.83 17.06
C ARG A 13 -2.20 3.24 15.85
N PHE A 14 -0.99 3.73 15.59
CA PHE A 14 -0.18 3.19 14.50
C PHE A 14 0.14 1.71 14.74
N VAL A 15 0.60 1.38 15.95
CA VAL A 15 0.93 -0.01 16.30
C VAL A 15 -0.31 -0.89 16.23
N GLY A 16 -1.44 -0.41 16.75
CA GLY A 16 -2.70 -1.14 16.69
C GLY A 16 -3.17 -1.36 15.25
N THR A 17 -2.96 -0.37 14.39
CA THR A 17 -3.32 -0.47 12.98
C THR A 17 -2.47 -1.50 12.25
N VAL A 18 -1.16 -1.57 12.57
CA VAL A 18 -0.29 -2.60 12.01
C VAL A 18 -0.75 -3.99 12.46
N ALA A 19 -1.05 -4.16 13.74
CA ALA A 19 -1.55 -5.44 14.24
C ALA A 19 -2.87 -5.83 13.57
N GLY A 20 -3.75 -4.86 13.32
CA GLY A 20 -4.99 -5.09 12.60
C GLY A 20 -4.75 -5.53 11.17
N ALA A 21 -3.79 -4.91 10.50
CA ALA A 21 -3.43 -5.29 9.13
C ALA A 21 -2.93 -6.74 9.07
N LEU A 22 -2.12 -7.15 10.05
CA LEU A 22 -1.60 -8.50 10.11
C LEU A 22 -2.72 -9.53 10.36
N ARG A 23 -3.72 -9.16 11.18
CA ARG A 23 -4.89 -10.01 11.37
C ARG A 23 -5.70 -10.14 10.09
N ASP A 24 -5.87 -9.03 9.35
CA ASP A 24 -6.58 -9.07 8.06
C ASP A 24 -5.87 -10.00 7.10
N ALA A 25 -4.54 -9.99 7.10
CA ALA A 25 -3.75 -10.87 6.25
C ALA A 25 -4.02 -12.34 6.56
N GLU A 26 -4.17 -12.68 7.84
CA GLU A 26 -4.47 -14.05 8.25
C GLU A 26 -5.87 -14.49 7.84
N GLU A 27 -6.82 -13.55 7.80
CA GLU A 27 -8.21 -13.85 7.46
C GLU A 27 -8.43 -13.99 5.96
N ILE A 28 -7.54 -13.44 5.13
CA ILE A 28 -7.70 -13.49 3.67
C ILE A 28 -6.40 -14.02 3.05
N PRO A 29 -6.06 -15.31 3.30
CA PRO A 29 -4.84 -15.87 2.74
C PRO A 29 -4.84 -15.96 1.21
N GLU A 30 -6.03 -16.03 0.59
CA GLU A 30 -6.14 -16.04 -0.87
C GLU A 30 -5.73 -14.70 -1.49
N GLY A 31 -5.62 -13.64 -0.69
CA GLY A 31 -5.08 -12.37 -1.13
C GLY A 31 -3.56 -12.36 -1.23
N LYS A 32 -2.90 -13.43 -0.82
CA LYS A 32 -1.44 -13.61 -0.85
C LYS A 32 -0.72 -12.41 -0.25
N PRO A 33 -1.01 -12.07 1.01
CA PRO A 33 -0.43 -10.88 1.63
C PRO A 33 1.07 -10.99 1.82
N TRP A 34 1.77 -9.93 1.49
CA TRP A 34 3.20 -9.78 1.68
C TRP A 34 3.42 -8.42 2.34
N HIS A 35 4.20 -8.38 3.41
CA HIS A 35 4.39 -7.13 4.15
C HIS A 35 5.83 -6.93 4.56
N ARG A 36 6.19 -5.66 4.77
CA ARG A 36 7.51 -5.27 5.25
C ARG A 36 7.38 -4.03 6.13
N ALA A 37 8.24 -3.95 7.12
CA ALA A 37 8.45 -2.72 7.86
C ALA A 37 9.29 -1.76 7.00
N ILE A 38 9.02 -0.48 7.13
CA ILE A 38 9.76 0.57 6.43
C ILE A 38 10.75 1.15 7.44
N TYR A 39 12.03 1.19 7.08
CA TYR A 39 13.09 1.69 7.96
C TYR A 39 13.72 2.93 7.37
N ALA A 40 14.10 3.85 8.26
CA ALA A 40 14.97 4.98 7.95
C ALA A 40 16.10 4.93 8.95
N ASP A 41 17.35 4.68 8.50
CA ASP A 41 18.54 4.61 9.34
C ASP A 41 18.32 3.69 10.56
N ASP A 42 17.95 2.47 10.39
CA ASP A 42 17.74 1.49 11.45
C ASP A 42 16.52 1.73 12.34
N GLN A 43 15.78 2.81 12.09
CA GLN A 43 14.58 3.11 12.86
C GLN A 43 13.33 2.76 12.05
N PRO A 44 12.42 1.95 12.60
CA PRO A 44 11.18 1.65 11.88
C PRO A 44 10.30 2.89 11.83
N VAL A 45 9.88 3.28 10.62
CA VAL A 45 9.07 4.47 10.40
C VAL A 45 7.73 4.19 9.75
N GLY A 46 7.51 2.95 9.29
CA GLY A 46 6.27 2.63 8.61
C GLY A 46 6.11 1.14 8.33
N PHE A 47 5.04 0.84 7.61
CA PHE A 47 4.65 -0.53 7.30
C PHE A 47 3.91 -0.53 5.96
N VAL A 48 4.19 -1.53 5.13
CA VAL A 48 3.50 -1.70 3.85
C VAL A 48 3.08 -3.15 3.68
N MET A 49 1.87 -3.37 3.15
CA MET A 49 1.36 -4.71 2.85
C MET A 49 0.70 -4.70 1.47
N ILE A 50 1.04 -5.70 0.67
CA ILE A 50 0.53 -5.84 -0.70
C ILE A 50 0.02 -7.25 -0.93
N SER A 51 -0.81 -7.42 -1.98
CA SER A 51 -1.09 -8.72 -2.57
C SER A 51 -0.02 -9.02 -3.59
N TRP A 52 0.56 -10.22 -3.50
CA TRP A 52 1.69 -10.63 -4.35
C TRP A 52 1.19 -11.52 -5.47
N ASN A 53 1.03 -10.95 -6.66
CA ASN A 53 0.63 -11.69 -7.87
C ASN A 53 -0.62 -12.55 -7.63
N VAL A 54 -1.64 -11.93 -7.06
CA VAL A 54 -2.86 -12.62 -6.69
C VAL A 54 -3.78 -12.80 -7.89
N THR A 55 -4.62 -13.84 -7.86
CA THR A 55 -5.69 -14.01 -8.85
C THR A 55 -6.84 -13.07 -8.45
N PRO A 56 -7.20 -12.11 -9.31
CA PRO A 56 -8.28 -11.18 -8.96
C PRO A 56 -9.63 -11.89 -8.81
N ASP A 57 -10.42 -11.40 -7.87
CA ASP A 57 -11.78 -11.86 -7.63
C ASP A 57 -12.61 -10.67 -7.11
N PRO A 58 -12.89 -9.69 -8.01
CA PRO A 58 -13.62 -8.50 -7.58
C PRO A 58 -15.06 -8.85 -7.19
N PRO A 59 -15.67 -8.09 -6.29
CA PRO A 59 -15.16 -6.88 -5.64
C PRO A 59 -14.36 -7.15 -4.36
N ARG A 60 -14.05 -8.39 -4.05
CA ARG A 60 -13.37 -8.77 -2.82
C ARG A 60 -11.84 -8.71 -2.97
N ILE A 61 -11.32 -9.18 -4.09
CA ILE A 61 -9.87 -9.23 -4.33
C ILE A 61 -9.58 -8.53 -5.65
N PHE A 62 -8.71 -7.52 -5.58
CA PHE A 62 -8.22 -6.81 -6.76
C PHE A 62 -6.75 -7.11 -6.92
N GLY A 63 -6.28 -7.11 -8.14
CA GLY A 63 -4.88 -7.42 -8.40
C GLY A 63 -4.61 -7.50 -9.89
N PRO A 64 -3.53 -8.21 -10.28
CA PRO A 64 -2.67 -9.11 -9.46
C PRO A 64 -1.83 -8.45 -8.38
N TRP A 65 -1.56 -7.15 -8.48
CA TRP A 65 -0.74 -6.43 -7.51
C TRP A 65 -1.58 -5.32 -6.89
N PHE A 66 -1.78 -5.42 -5.59
CA PHE A 66 -2.68 -4.52 -4.87
C PHE A 66 -2.03 -4.08 -3.56
N LEU A 67 -2.05 -2.78 -3.32
CA LEU A 67 -1.53 -2.21 -2.08
C LEU A 67 -2.65 -2.19 -1.04
N TRP A 68 -2.53 -3.06 -0.02
CA TRP A 68 -3.54 -3.18 1.03
C TRP A 68 -3.40 -2.09 2.07
N LYS A 69 -2.18 -1.88 2.55
CA LYS A 69 -1.92 -0.97 3.66
C LYS A 69 -0.60 -0.26 3.42
N LEU A 70 -0.61 1.02 3.70
CA LEU A 70 0.58 1.84 3.73
C LEU A 70 0.45 2.74 4.95
N LEU A 71 1.29 2.52 5.93
CA LEU A 71 1.27 3.25 7.19
C LEU A 71 2.62 3.90 7.41
N VAL A 72 2.62 5.18 7.76
CA VAL A 72 3.83 5.90 8.13
C VAL A 72 3.60 6.46 9.53
N ASP A 73 4.54 6.21 10.43
CA ASP A 73 4.49 6.73 11.79
C ASP A 73 4.30 8.25 11.73
N GLU A 74 3.37 8.75 12.52
CA GLU A 74 2.97 10.15 12.51
C GLU A 74 4.16 11.12 12.64
N ARG A 75 5.17 10.75 13.44
CA ARG A 75 6.36 11.57 13.61
C ARG A 75 7.20 11.69 12.35
N HIS A 76 7.02 10.78 11.41
CA HIS A 76 7.83 10.68 10.19
C HIS A 76 7.07 11.03 8.93
N GLN A 77 5.82 11.46 9.05
CA GLN A 77 5.03 11.86 7.89
C GLN A 77 5.61 13.14 7.29
N ARG A 78 5.31 13.36 6.01
CA ARG A 78 5.77 14.52 5.24
C ARG A 78 7.28 14.53 4.96
N ARG A 79 7.95 13.40 5.19
CA ARG A 79 9.37 13.25 4.84
C ARG A 79 9.57 12.43 3.56
N GLY A 80 8.48 12.12 2.86
CA GLY A 80 8.54 11.37 1.61
C GLY A 80 8.64 9.86 1.78
N TYR A 81 8.52 9.33 2.99
CA TYR A 81 8.64 7.88 3.19
C TYR A 81 7.49 7.11 2.54
N GLY A 82 6.26 7.64 2.59
CA GLY A 82 5.13 6.99 1.92
C GLY A 82 5.33 6.92 0.42
N ARG A 83 5.78 8.02 -0.17
CA ARG A 83 6.05 8.07 -1.61
C ARG A 83 7.16 7.10 -1.99
N GLN A 84 8.23 7.05 -1.19
CA GLN A 84 9.34 6.13 -1.45
C GLN A 84 8.89 4.68 -1.33
N ALA A 85 8.02 4.37 -0.36
CA ALA A 85 7.50 3.02 -0.19
C ALA A 85 6.66 2.60 -1.39
N VAL A 86 5.79 3.48 -1.88
CA VAL A 86 4.96 3.18 -3.06
C VAL A 86 5.87 2.98 -4.28
N ALA A 87 6.89 3.82 -4.45
CA ALA A 87 7.82 3.68 -5.56
C ALA A 87 8.54 2.34 -5.51
N LEU A 88 8.97 1.91 -4.32
CA LEU A 88 9.63 0.62 -4.15
C LEU A 88 8.69 -0.54 -4.48
N VAL A 89 7.46 -0.50 -4.00
CA VAL A 89 6.46 -1.52 -4.29
C VAL A 89 6.16 -1.56 -5.79
N ALA A 90 6.05 -0.39 -6.42
CA ALA A 90 5.83 -0.33 -7.87
C ALA A 90 6.99 -0.93 -8.64
N ASP A 91 8.23 -0.70 -8.20
CA ASP A 91 9.41 -1.30 -8.81
C ASP A 91 9.40 -2.82 -8.68
N ILE A 92 9.04 -3.33 -7.49
CA ILE A 92 8.94 -4.76 -7.24
C ILE A 92 7.89 -5.38 -8.17
N ALA A 93 6.70 -4.79 -8.23
CA ALA A 93 5.63 -5.29 -9.09
C ALA A 93 6.04 -5.27 -10.56
N CYS A 94 6.65 -4.17 -10.99
CA CYS A 94 7.11 -4.01 -12.36
C CYS A 94 8.16 -5.06 -12.72
N ALA A 95 9.11 -5.33 -11.81
CA ALA A 95 10.15 -6.34 -12.03
C ALA A 95 9.56 -7.74 -12.13
N ASN A 96 8.36 -7.95 -11.62
CA ASN A 96 7.65 -9.23 -11.70
C ASN A 96 6.60 -9.25 -12.83
N GLY A 97 6.68 -8.30 -13.76
CA GLY A 97 5.84 -8.29 -14.95
C GLY A 97 4.50 -7.61 -14.80
N ALA A 98 4.27 -6.89 -13.70
CA ALA A 98 3.00 -6.22 -13.47
C ALA A 98 2.80 -5.05 -14.44
N ALA A 99 1.59 -4.91 -14.97
CA ALA A 99 1.22 -3.76 -15.79
C ALA A 99 0.70 -2.58 -14.96
N ALA A 100 0.21 -2.86 -13.77
CA ALA A 100 -0.38 -1.83 -12.90
C ALA A 100 -0.29 -2.25 -11.43
N LEU A 101 -0.28 -1.25 -10.55
CA LEU A 101 -0.41 -1.44 -9.11
C LEU A 101 -1.73 -0.79 -8.69
N LEU A 102 -2.58 -1.55 -8.02
CA LEU A 102 -3.89 -1.07 -7.60
C LEU A 102 -3.89 -0.77 -6.10
N THR A 103 -4.81 0.10 -5.69
CA THR A 103 -5.13 0.30 -4.29
C THR A 103 -6.58 0.80 -4.19
N SER A 104 -7.11 0.88 -2.98
CA SER A 104 -8.44 1.42 -2.75
C SER A 104 -8.43 2.29 -1.50
N PHE A 105 -9.37 3.23 -1.43
CA PHE A 105 -9.53 4.08 -0.26
C PHE A 105 -10.93 4.66 -0.21
N ALA A 106 -11.34 5.08 1.00
CA ALA A 106 -12.58 5.79 1.16
C ALA A 106 -12.40 7.24 0.73
N GLN A 107 -13.36 7.76 -0.02
CA GLN A 107 -13.35 9.16 -0.40
C GLN A 107 -13.80 10.02 0.77
N GLY A 108 -13.26 11.23 0.86
CA GLY A 108 -13.67 12.17 1.89
C GLY A 108 -12.56 13.15 2.21
N ASN A 109 -12.96 14.18 2.97
CA ASN A 109 -12.02 15.21 3.40
C ASN A 109 -10.96 14.62 4.32
N GLY A 110 -9.71 14.99 4.09
CA GLY A 110 -8.60 14.50 4.90
C GLY A 110 -8.14 13.11 4.56
N GLY A 111 -8.70 12.48 3.52
CA GLY A 111 -8.32 11.15 3.10
C GLY A 111 -7.08 11.13 2.22
N PRO A 112 -6.68 9.94 1.76
CA PRO A 112 -5.42 9.77 1.04
C PRO A 112 -5.48 10.07 -0.45
N GLU A 113 -6.64 10.47 -0.97
CA GLU A 113 -6.82 10.66 -2.41
C GLU A 113 -5.79 11.61 -3.02
N PRO A 114 -5.51 12.80 -2.44
CA PRO A 114 -4.53 13.71 -3.04
C PRO A 114 -3.14 13.09 -3.12
N PHE A 115 -2.78 12.28 -2.10
CA PHE A 115 -1.49 11.60 -2.07
C PHE A 115 -1.35 10.64 -3.26
N TYR A 116 -2.34 9.77 -3.46
CA TYR A 116 -2.28 8.79 -4.54
C TYR A 116 -2.38 9.43 -5.92
N ARG A 117 -3.21 10.49 -6.05
CA ARG A 117 -3.31 11.21 -7.32
C ARG A 117 -1.99 11.86 -7.72
N ARG A 118 -1.27 12.43 -6.76
CA ARG A 118 0.04 13.01 -7.05
C ARG A 118 1.05 11.99 -7.51
N LEU A 119 0.88 10.73 -7.12
CA LEU A 119 1.75 9.64 -7.55
C LEU A 119 1.38 9.08 -8.92
N GLY A 120 0.24 9.49 -9.47
CA GLY A 120 -0.19 9.05 -10.79
C GLY A 120 -1.28 8.01 -10.80
N PHE A 121 -1.83 7.66 -9.64
CA PHE A 121 -2.97 6.73 -9.58
C PHE A 121 -4.21 7.39 -10.12
N GLU A 122 -4.99 6.64 -10.90
CA GLU A 122 -6.25 7.12 -11.48
C GLU A 122 -7.38 6.13 -11.20
N PRO A 123 -8.62 6.63 -11.04
CA PRO A 123 -9.76 5.75 -10.78
C PRO A 123 -9.97 4.73 -11.91
N THR A 124 -10.28 3.49 -11.53
CA THR A 124 -10.60 2.45 -12.50
C THR A 124 -12.08 2.42 -12.86
N GLY A 125 -12.92 3.10 -12.09
CA GLY A 125 -14.36 3.02 -12.23
C GLY A 125 -14.99 1.95 -11.36
N GLU A 126 -14.19 1.19 -10.62
CA GLU A 126 -14.67 0.13 -9.77
C GLU A 126 -14.66 0.55 -8.31
N THR A 127 -15.50 -0.12 -7.51
CA THR A 127 -15.48 0.00 -6.05
C THR A 127 -15.30 -1.40 -5.46
N ASP A 128 -14.71 -1.46 -4.28
CA ASP A 128 -14.58 -2.73 -3.59
C ASP A 128 -15.84 -3.04 -2.78
N GLU A 129 -15.83 -4.17 -2.06
CA GLU A 129 -17.00 -4.62 -1.30
C GLU A 129 -17.36 -3.68 -0.14
N ASN A 130 -16.44 -2.79 0.24
CA ASN A 130 -16.66 -1.79 1.30
C ASN A 130 -17.06 -0.43 0.73
N GLY A 131 -17.23 -0.31 -0.58
CA GLY A 131 -17.59 0.95 -1.22
C GLY A 131 -16.42 1.90 -1.44
N GLU A 132 -15.19 1.44 -1.22
CA GLU A 132 -14.01 2.26 -1.49
C GLU A 132 -13.72 2.28 -2.98
N ILE A 133 -13.26 3.43 -3.48
CA ILE A 133 -12.89 3.52 -4.89
C ILE A 133 -11.57 2.82 -5.14
N VAL A 134 -11.48 2.15 -6.29
CA VAL A 134 -10.27 1.47 -6.71
C VAL A 134 -9.53 2.36 -7.70
N VAL A 135 -8.24 2.55 -7.47
CA VAL A 135 -7.37 3.35 -8.34
C VAL A 135 -6.18 2.51 -8.78
N ALA A 136 -5.59 2.87 -9.91
CA ALA A 136 -4.49 2.11 -10.49
C ALA A 136 -3.37 3.03 -10.94
N LEU A 137 -2.14 2.59 -10.70
CA LEU A 137 -0.93 3.23 -11.21
C LEU A 137 -0.42 2.41 -12.39
N ASP A 138 -0.34 3.03 -13.56
CA ASP A 138 0.17 2.41 -14.77
C ASP A 138 1.69 2.23 -14.64
N LEU A 139 2.16 0.99 -14.76
CA LEU A 139 3.58 0.66 -14.62
C LEU A 139 4.29 0.50 -15.96
N ASN A 140 3.57 0.62 -17.07
CA ASN A 140 4.18 0.41 -18.39
C ASN A 140 5.27 1.44 -18.70
N GLY A 141 5.04 2.71 -18.36
CA GLY A 141 6.05 3.75 -18.52
C GLY A 141 7.27 3.54 -17.63
N ARG A 142 7.03 3.05 -16.41
CA ARG A 142 8.09 2.74 -15.46
C ARG A 142 8.97 1.62 -15.99
N ASN A 143 8.35 0.58 -16.56
CA ASN A 143 9.08 -0.54 -17.16
C ASN A 143 10.00 -0.08 -18.28
N GLN A 144 9.53 0.83 -19.13
CA GLN A 144 10.34 1.41 -20.19
C GLN A 144 11.51 2.20 -19.61
N SER A 145 11.28 2.95 -18.54
CA SER A 145 12.32 3.72 -17.88
C SER A 145 13.41 2.82 -17.31
N SER A 146 13.02 1.70 -16.71
CA SER A 146 13.96 0.81 -16.06
C SER A 146 14.82 0.03 -17.05
N SER A 147 14.45 0.00 -18.32
CA SER A 147 15.22 -0.71 -19.35
C SER A 147 16.36 0.13 -19.91
N ARG A 148 16.57 1.33 -19.42
CA ARG A 148 17.63 2.20 -19.91
C ARG A 148 18.90 2.13 -19.06
#